data_5a471fd55d7ff92f851d6434aad0254b
#
_entry.id   5a471fd55d7ff92f851d6434aad0254b
#
_cell.length_a   1.000
_cell.length_b   1.000
_cell.length_c   1.000
_cell.angle_alpha   90.00
_cell.angle_beta   90.00
_cell.angle_gamma   90.00
#
_symmetry.space_group_name_H-M   'P 1'
#
loop_
_entity.id
_entity.type
_entity.pdbx_description
1 polymer ?
#
loop_
_entity_poly.entity_id
_entity_poly.type
_entity_poly.pdbx_seq_one_letter_code
_entity_poly.pdbx_strand_id
1 'polypeptide(L)'
;MLTAFLFPGQGSQKVSMGYDLYKYTDVGKEYFDLANDIMACNIKDIIFNGPDEKLKETLYTQPAIFIVSVIIGKILIDRGLMPAMVAGHSLGEYSACTISGSFSFENGLSLVKLRAENMQIAGKTNPGTMAAIIGMSFEDIQKICTTISKENSIVVPANHNSANQIVISGNKPAVEEAMNQARNSGARLVKELNVSGAFHSPLMHSAKDALSDALDKTKINNANIPVYSNVSATATLKSDEIRLNLKNQIDSPVLWSNTIRNMKNDKASKMIEVGPGKILQGLTRKIDKDIQSMGMENLEQINEFAYV
;
A
#
# COMPACT_ATOMS: atom_id res chain seq x y z
N MET A 1 11.57 11.75 20.33
CA MET A 1 11.14 11.86 18.93
C MET A 1 10.08 10.81 18.67
N LEU A 2 8.94 11.16 18.01
CA LEU A 2 7.94 10.16 17.67
C LEU A 2 8.35 9.44 16.38
N THR A 3 8.37 8.10 16.43
CA THR A 3 8.67 7.25 15.28
C THR A 3 7.37 6.74 14.67
N ALA A 4 7.26 6.80 13.34
CA ALA A 4 6.16 6.22 12.59
C ALA A 4 6.63 5.02 11.76
N PHE A 5 5.80 3.98 11.64
CA PHE A 5 6.02 2.90 10.70
C PHE A 5 5.19 3.13 9.44
N LEU A 6 5.85 2.98 8.30
CA LEU A 6 5.25 3.09 6.97
C LEU A 6 5.34 1.74 6.27
N PHE A 7 4.21 1.21 5.80
CA PHE A 7 4.15 -0.10 5.17
C PHE A 7 4.01 0.03 3.65
N PRO A 8 4.92 -0.59 2.88
CA PRO A 8 4.92 -0.48 1.42
C PRO A 8 3.73 -1.19 0.77
N GLY A 9 3.41 -0.76 -0.43
CA GLY A 9 2.44 -1.38 -1.31
C GLY A 9 3.06 -2.07 -2.52
N GLN A 10 2.21 -2.43 -3.49
CA GLN A 10 2.59 -3.09 -4.73
C GLN A 10 3.67 -2.30 -5.48
N GLY A 11 4.65 -3.01 -6.05
CA GLY A 11 5.86 -2.45 -6.67
C GLY A 11 7.11 -2.52 -5.79
N SER A 12 6.96 -2.91 -4.51
CA SER A 12 8.09 -3.07 -3.57
C SER A 12 8.60 -4.51 -3.48
N GLN A 13 7.86 -5.48 -4.03
CA GLN A 13 8.22 -6.90 -3.99
C GLN A 13 9.50 -7.19 -4.77
N LYS A 14 10.24 -8.16 -4.27
CA LYS A 14 11.40 -8.75 -4.96
C LYS A 14 11.52 -10.24 -4.59
N VAL A 15 11.99 -11.06 -5.52
CA VAL A 15 12.30 -12.45 -5.23
C VAL A 15 13.34 -12.53 -4.12
N SER A 16 13.24 -13.53 -3.27
CA SER A 16 14.04 -13.77 -2.04
C SER A 16 13.75 -12.82 -0.86
N MET A 17 12.79 -11.87 -0.95
CA MET A 17 12.44 -11.02 0.19
C MET A 17 11.97 -11.87 1.38
N GLY A 18 12.45 -11.57 2.59
CA GLY A 18 12.08 -12.26 3.83
C GLY A 18 12.66 -13.68 3.99
N TYR A 19 13.51 -14.14 3.08
CA TYR A 19 14.15 -15.46 3.22
C TYR A 19 15.01 -15.56 4.50
N ASP A 20 15.74 -14.52 4.82
CA ASP A 20 16.53 -14.40 6.05
C ASP A 20 15.65 -14.40 7.31
N LEU A 21 14.49 -13.74 7.26
CA LEU A 21 13.51 -13.75 8.35
C LEU A 21 12.99 -15.18 8.59
N TYR A 22 12.62 -15.89 7.52
CA TYR A 22 12.19 -17.29 7.61
C TYR A 22 13.28 -18.19 8.17
N LYS A 23 14.51 -18.01 7.71
CA LYS A 23 15.63 -18.89 8.07
C LYS A 23 16.12 -18.70 9.49
N TYR A 24 16.10 -17.48 10.01
CA TYR A 24 16.80 -17.12 11.25
C TYR A 24 15.88 -16.60 12.38
N THR A 25 14.55 -16.60 12.20
CA THR A 25 13.62 -16.18 13.25
C THR A 25 12.44 -17.13 13.36
N ASP A 26 11.97 -17.36 14.60
CA ASP A 26 10.82 -18.25 14.85
C ASP A 26 9.52 -17.62 14.31
N VAL A 27 9.34 -16.31 14.50
CA VAL A 27 8.17 -15.58 13.98
C VAL A 27 8.14 -15.62 12.44
N GLY A 28 9.29 -15.56 11.77
CA GLY A 28 9.37 -15.70 10.32
C GLY A 28 8.92 -17.09 9.86
N LYS A 29 9.38 -18.16 10.50
CA LYS A 29 8.95 -19.53 10.19
C LYS A 29 7.44 -19.70 10.40
N GLU A 30 6.95 -19.32 11.57
CA GLU A 30 5.55 -19.44 11.94
C GLU A 30 4.64 -18.74 10.91
N TYR A 31 4.93 -17.48 10.59
CA TYR A 31 4.05 -16.69 9.73
C TYR A 31 4.13 -17.10 8.25
N PHE A 32 5.29 -17.50 7.74
CA PHE A 32 5.38 -18.02 6.38
C PHE A 32 4.68 -19.38 6.22
N ASP A 33 4.77 -20.26 7.22
CA ASP A 33 4.12 -21.57 7.18
C ASP A 33 2.59 -21.40 7.30
N LEU A 34 2.11 -20.55 8.23
CA LEU A 34 0.71 -20.17 8.35
C LEU A 34 0.16 -19.50 7.07
N ALA A 35 0.99 -18.68 6.41
CA ALA A 35 0.62 -18.05 5.16
C ALA A 35 0.40 -19.05 4.02
N ASN A 36 1.17 -20.14 3.94
CA ASN A 36 0.91 -21.19 2.95
C ASN A 36 -0.47 -21.83 3.14
N ASP A 37 -0.87 -22.07 4.39
CA ASP A 37 -2.17 -22.66 4.72
C ASP A 37 -3.32 -21.70 4.34
N ILE A 38 -3.23 -20.43 4.73
CA ILE A 38 -4.25 -19.41 4.43
C ILE A 38 -4.36 -19.18 2.92
N MET A 39 -3.24 -19.08 2.22
CA MET A 39 -3.21 -18.88 0.78
C MET A 39 -3.65 -20.11 -0.01
N ALA A 40 -3.68 -21.31 0.64
CA ALA A 40 -3.93 -22.59 -0.01
C ALA A 40 -2.97 -22.85 -1.21
N CYS A 41 -1.76 -22.31 -1.12
CA CYS A 41 -0.69 -22.53 -2.09
C CYS A 41 0.67 -22.31 -1.43
N ASN A 42 1.74 -22.78 -2.06
CA ASN A 42 3.10 -22.53 -1.57
C ASN A 42 3.56 -21.12 -1.90
N ILE A 43 2.94 -20.11 -1.22
CA ILE A 43 3.28 -18.69 -1.41
C ILE A 43 4.74 -18.42 -1.03
N LYS A 44 5.26 -19.13 -0.04
CA LYS A 44 6.65 -19.07 0.40
C LYS A 44 7.62 -19.36 -0.75
N ASP A 45 7.36 -20.39 -1.54
CA ASP A 45 8.19 -20.74 -2.69
C ASP A 45 8.15 -19.67 -3.78
N ILE A 46 6.98 -19.11 -4.05
CA ILE A 46 6.82 -17.99 -5.00
C ILE A 46 7.62 -16.76 -4.54
N ILE A 47 7.63 -16.48 -3.24
CA ILE A 47 8.37 -15.34 -2.67
C ILE A 47 9.87 -15.58 -2.75
N PHE A 48 10.35 -16.77 -2.38
CA PHE A 48 11.78 -17.05 -2.25
C PHE A 48 12.46 -17.37 -3.58
N ASN A 49 11.78 -18.15 -4.42
CA ASN A 49 12.35 -18.73 -5.63
C ASN A 49 11.76 -18.15 -6.94
N GLY A 50 10.65 -17.42 -6.84
CA GLY A 50 9.99 -16.81 -8.00
C GLY A 50 9.15 -17.79 -8.82
N PRO A 51 9.05 -17.63 -10.15
CA PRO A 51 9.70 -16.56 -10.95
C PRO A 51 9.17 -15.15 -10.66
N ASP A 52 9.96 -14.12 -11.00
CA ASP A 52 9.66 -12.71 -10.76
C ASP A 52 8.33 -12.28 -11.42
N GLU A 53 8.03 -12.80 -12.61
CA GLU A 53 6.77 -12.55 -13.32
C GLU A 53 5.57 -13.02 -12.50
N LYS A 54 5.65 -14.19 -11.87
CA LYS A 54 4.58 -14.72 -11.02
C LYS A 54 4.42 -13.90 -9.74
N LEU A 55 5.53 -13.50 -9.12
CA LEU A 55 5.50 -12.65 -7.93
C LEU A 55 4.93 -11.26 -8.23
N LYS A 56 4.99 -10.76 -9.47
CA LYS A 56 4.39 -9.50 -9.92
C LYS A 56 2.88 -9.57 -10.15
N GLU A 57 2.30 -10.76 -10.24
CA GLU A 57 0.84 -10.87 -10.32
C GLU A 57 0.20 -10.34 -9.02
N THR A 58 -0.82 -9.52 -9.15
CA THR A 58 -1.52 -8.90 -8.01
C THR A 58 -1.93 -9.92 -6.94
N LEU A 59 -2.36 -11.11 -7.38
CA LEU A 59 -2.73 -12.25 -6.54
C LEU A 59 -1.64 -12.67 -5.55
N TYR A 60 -0.38 -12.62 -5.96
CA TYR A 60 0.77 -13.03 -5.13
C TYR A 60 1.51 -11.84 -4.54
N THR A 61 1.60 -10.73 -5.29
CA THR A 61 2.30 -9.52 -4.85
C THR A 61 1.77 -8.99 -3.52
N GLN A 62 0.43 -8.85 -3.41
CA GLN A 62 -0.16 -8.25 -2.23
C GLN A 62 0.06 -9.10 -0.97
N PRO A 63 -0.29 -10.40 -0.97
CA PRO A 63 0.00 -11.26 0.17
C PRO A 63 1.50 -11.32 0.53
N ALA A 64 2.37 -11.40 -0.48
CA ALA A 64 3.81 -11.49 -0.26
C ALA A 64 4.38 -10.25 0.48
N ILE A 65 3.99 -9.05 0.05
CA ILE A 65 4.42 -7.80 0.73
C ILE A 65 3.83 -7.73 2.14
N PHE A 66 2.55 -8.09 2.31
CA PHE A 66 1.89 -8.12 3.62
C PHE A 66 2.64 -9.02 4.60
N ILE A 67 2.91 -10.27 4.22
CA ILE A 67 3.59 -11.27 5.07
C ILE A 67 4.94 -10.72 5.55
N VAL A 68 5.79 -10.28 4.62
CA VAL A 68 7.13 -9.79 4.96
C VAL A 68 7.05 -8.52 5.83
N SER A 69 6.15 -7.59 5.50
CA SER A 69 5.99 -6.34 6.25
C SER A 69 5.50 -6.58 7.68
N VAL A 70 4.55 -7.50 7.88
CA VAL A 70 4.04 -7.82 9.23
C VAL A 70 5.10 -8.54 10.06
N ILE A 71 5.85 -9.49 9.47
CA ILE A 71 6.96 -10.17 10.17
C ILE A 71 7.99 -9.15 10.64
N ILE A 72 8.44 -8.25 9.77
CA ILE A 72 9.41 -7.20 10.14
C ILE A 72 8.84 -6.30 11.23
N GLY A 73 7.61 -5.82 11.07
CA GLY A 73 6.96 -4.97 12.06
C GLY A 73 6.84 -5.63 13.43
N LYS A 74 6.50 -6.94 13.45
CA LYS A 74 6.43 -7.74 14.67
C LYS A 74 7.82 -7.86 15.35
N ILE A 75 8.85 -8.18 14.59
CA ILE A 75 10.23 -8.28 15.12
C ILE A 75 10.69 -6.94 15.71
N LEU A 76 10.40 -5.82 15.05
CA LEU A 76 10.77 -4.49 15.54
C LEU A 76 10.08 -4.17 16.87
N ILE A 77 8.79 -4.47 16.99
CA ILE A 77 8.03 -4.28 18.23
C ILE A 77 8.55 -5.17 19.35
N ASP A 78 8.80 -6.45 19.07
CA ASP A 78 9.33 -7.40 20.05
C ASP A 78 10.74 -7.02 20.54
N ARG A 79 11.49 -6.25 19.74
CA ARG A 79 12.78 -5.65 20.11
C ARG A 79 12.66 -4.30 20.81
N GLY A 80 11.45 -3.85 21.13
CA GLY A 80 11.18 -2.62 21.87
C GLY A 80 11.00 -1.36 21.01
N LEU A 81 11.02 -1.45 19.67
CA LEU A 81 10.76 -0.31 18.80
C LEU A 81 9.25 -0.15 18.57
N MET A 82 8.58 0.57 19.48
CA MET A 82 7.15 0.86 19.39
C MET A 82 6.91 2.10 18.52
N PRO A 83 6.14 2.01 17.42
CA PRO A 83 5.75 3.19 16.66
C PRO A 83 4.67 3.98 17.41
N ALA A 84 4.74 5.31 17.34
CA ALA A 84 3.72 6.19 17.86
C ALA A 84 2.49 6.27 16.92
N MET A 85 2.67 5.94 15.65
CA MET A 85 1.64 5.93 14.63
C MET A 85 2.06 5.05 13.45
N VAL A 86 1.08 4.58 12.69
CA VAL A 86 1.31 3.71 11.54
C VAL A 86 0.53 4.19 10.31
N ALA A 87 1.09 4.00 9.13
CA ALA A 87 0.40 4.19 7.86
C ALA A 87 0.90 3.14 6.86
N GLY A 88 0.10 2.87 5.83
CA GLY A 88 0.52 2.01 4.73
C GLY A 88 -0.01 2.50 3.41
N HIS A 89 0.75 2.31 2.33
CA HIS A 89 0.37 2.73 0.99
C HIS A 89 -0.48 1.65 0.32
N SER A 90 -1.74 1.93 0.03
CA SER A 90 -2.68 0.99 -0.58
C SER A 90 -2.74 -0.35 0.20
N LEU A 91 -2.18 -1.43 -0.31
CA LEU A 91 -2.04 -2.70 0.41
C LEU A 91 -1.42 -2.53 1.80
N GLY A 92 -0.41 -1.68 1.94
CA GLY A 92 0.29 -1.47 3.20
C GLY A 92 -0.60 -1.02 4.36
N GLU A 93 -1.78 -0.44 4.09
CA GLU A 93 -2.75 -0.08 5.13
C GLU A 93 -3.25 -1.32 5.90
N TYR A 94 -3.34 -2.49 5.25
CA TYR A 94 -3.66 -3.76 5.93
C TYR A 94 -2.53 -4.22 6.86
N SER A 95 -1.27 -4.04 6.45
CA SER A 95 -0.11 -4.29 7.32
C SER A 95 -0.10 -3.34 8.51
N ALA A 96 -0.42 -2.06 8.29
CA ALA A 96 -0.55 -1.06 9.36
C ALA A 96 -1.66 -1.43 10.35
N CYS A 97 -2.83 -1.84 9.87
CA CYS A 97 -3.95 -2.32 10.71
C CYS A 97 -3.58 -3.57 11.51
N THR A 98 -2.80 -4.49 10.93
CA THR A 98 -2.35 -5.70 11.63
C THR A 98 -1.35 -5.34 12.74
N ILE A 99 -0.36 -4.51 12.45
CA ILE A 99 0.65 -4.08 13.43
C ILE A 99 0.05 -3.20 14.53
N SER A 100 -1.00 -2.45 14.24
CA SER A 100 -1.73 -1.67 15.23
C SER A 100 -2.64 -2.51 16.16
N GLY A 101 -2.78 -3.82 15.90
CA GLY A 101 -3.65 -4.72 16.65
C GLY A 101 -5.12 -4.72 16.21
N SER A 102 -5.48 -4.03 15.13
CA SER A 102 -6.85 -4.05 14.59
C SER A 102 -7.23 -5.40 13.99
N PHE A 103 -6.27 -6.10 13.37
CA PHE A 103 -6.42 -7.45 12.83
C PHE A 103 -5.47 -8.42 13.51
N SER A 104 -5.83 -9.71 13.55
CA SER A 104 -4.83 -10.77 13.64
C SER A 104 -4.11 -10.93 12.29
N PHE A 105 -2.97 -11.60 12.26
CA PHE A 105 -2.26 -11.90 11.02
C PHE A 105 -3.15 -12.68 10.05
N GLU A 106 -3.88 -13.68 10.55
CA GLU A 106 -4.76 -14.55 9.77
C GLU A 106 -5.90 -13.75 9.12
N ASN A 107 -6.54 -12.88 9.89
CA ASN A 107 -7.63 -12.04 9.37
C ASN A 107 -7.09 -11.04 8.36
N GLY A 108 -5.96 -10.40 8.64
CA GLY A 108 -5.30 -9.48 7.73
C GLY A 108 -4.90 -10.13 6.41
N LEU A 109 -4.25 -11.31 6.47
CA LEU A 109 -3.83 -12.04 5.26
C LEU A 109 -5.04 -12.57 4.47
N SER A 110 -6.09 -13.05 5.14
CA SER A 110 -7.32 -13.51 4.48
C SER A 110 -8.01 -12.37 3.71
N LEU A 111 -8.07 -11.18 4.33
CA LEU A 111 -8.60 -9.98 3.65
C LEU A 111 -7.72 -9.54 2.46
N VAL A 112 -6.39 -9.59 2.62
CA VAL A 112 -5.45 -9.25 1.54
C VAL A 112 -5.52 -10.23 0.39
N LYS A 113 -5.67 -11.54 0.66
CA LYS A 113 -5.93 -12.56 -0.35
C LYS A 113 -7.18 -12.24 -1.15
N LEU A 114 -8.30 -12.04 -0.45
CA LEU A 114 -9.59 -11.71 -1.08
C LEU A 114 -9.51 -10.41 -1.89
N ARG A 115 -8.84 -9.39 -1.34
CA ARG A 115 -8.59 -8.11 -2.03
C ARG A 115 -7.84 -8.33 -3.34
N ALA A 116 -6.75 -9.09 -3.30
CA ALA A 116 -5.91 -9.35 -4.48
C ALA A 116 -6.68 -10.12 -5.56
N GLU A 117 -7.44 -11.15 -5.17
CA GLU A 117 -8.29 -11.94 -6.07
C GLU A 117 -9.34 -11.06 -6.75
N ASN A 118 -10.10 -10.28 -5.97
CA ASN A 118 -11.17 -9.45 -6.53
C ASN A 118 -10.66 -8.27 -7.36
N MET A 119 -9.53 -7.64 -6.97
CA MET A 119 -8.89 -6.62 -7.81
C MET A 119 -8.39 -7.19 -9.14
N GLN A 120 -7.88 -8.42 -9.15
CA GLN A 120 -7.49 -9.10 -10.38
C GLN A 120 -8.69 -9.44 -11.27
N ILE A 121 -9.78 -9.91 -10.67
CA ILE A 121 -11.05 -10.17 -11.39
C ILE A 121 -11.60 -8.86 -11.97
N ALA A 122 -11.70 -7.81 -11.15
CA ALA A 122 -12.17 -6.49 -11.59
C ALA A 122 -11.34 -5.93 -12.75
N GLY A 123 -10.00 -6.06 -12.69
CA GLY A 123 -9.12 -5.63 -13.78
C GLY A 123 -9.30 -6.40 -15.09
N LYS A 124 -9.71 -7.68 -15.02
CA LYS A 124 -10.05 -8.49 -16.20
C LYS A 124 -11.43 -8.15 -16.76
N THR A 125 -12.41 -7.92 -15.87
CA THR A 125 -13.79 -7.61 -16.24
C THR A 125 -13.95 -6.19 -16.76
N ASN A 126 -13.25 -5.23 -16.13
CA ASN A 126 -13.23 -3.81 -16.49
C ASN A 126 -11.80 -3.39 -16.87
N PRO A 127 -11.33 -3.71 -18.09
CA PRO A 127 -9.95 -3.41 -18.48
C PRO A 127 -9.64 -1.92 -18.41
N GLY A 128 -8.52 -1.60 -17.77
CA GLY A 128 -8.05 -0.24 -17.63
C GLY A 128 -6.55 -0.21 -17.36
N THR A 129 -6.01 0.98 -17.18
CA THR A 129 -4.59 1.19 -16.91
C THR A 129 -4.34 2.31 -15.92
N MET A 130 -3.08 2.51 -15.56
CA MET A 130 -2.63 3.60 -14.70
C MET A 130 -1.42 4.29 -15.32
N ALA A 131 -1.24 5.57 -15.03
CA ALA A 131 -0.05 6.30 -15.45
C ALA A 131 0.46 7.23 -14.35
N ALA A 132 1.78 7.31 -14.22
CA ALA A 132 2.46 8.23 -13.33
C ALA A 132 2.74 9.55 -14.06
N ILE A 133 2.37 10.67 -13.44
CA ILE A 133 2.60 12.03 -13.92
C ILE A 133 3.47 12.75 -12.89
N ILE A 134 4.58 13.34 -13.37
CA ILE A 134 5.53 14.05 -12.52
C ILE A 134 5.68 15.48 -13.03
N GLY A 135 5.64 16.45 -12.11
CA GLY A 135 5.87 17.87 -12.39
C GLY A 135 4.61 18.71 -12.51
N MET A 136 3.46 18.15 -12.14
CA MET A 136 2.18 18.86 -12.06
C MET A 136 1.58 18.77 -10.67
N SER A 137 0.72 19.74 -10.30
CA SER A 137 -0.03 19.70 -9.04
C SER A 137 -1.18 18.69 -9.08
N PHE A 138 -1.66 18.28 -7.90
CA PHE A 138 -2.81 17.38 -7.81
C PHE A 138 -4.07 18.03 -8.39
N GLU A 139 -4.26 19.32 -8.15
CA GLU A 139 -5.39 20.13 -8.61
C GLU A 139 -5.43 20.23 -10.15
N ASP A 140 -4.27 20.39 -10.81
CA ASP A 140 -4.20 20.44 -12.26
C ASP A 140 -4.49 19.08 -12.89
N ILE A 141 -3.96 18.00 -12.31
CA ILE A 141 -4.27 16.63 -12.75
C ILE A 141 -5.74 16.31 -12.54
N GLN A 142 -6.33 16.72 -11.42
CA GLN A 142 -7.75 16.53 -11.15
C GLN A 142 -8.62 17.26 -12.20
N LYS A 143 -8.27 18.48 -12.59
CA LYS A 143 -8.98 19.21 -13.66
C LYS A 143 -8.89 18.47 -14.99
N ILE A 144 -7.69 18.00 -15.38
CA ILE A 144 -7.49 17.19 -16.58
C ILE A 144 -8.40 15.95 -16.56
N CYS A 145 -8.37 15.18 -15.47
CA CYS A 145 -9.19 14.00 -15.31
C CYS A 145 -10.69 14.31 -15.41
N THR A 146 -11.14 15.37 -14.74
CA THR A 146 -12.56 15.79 -14.77
C THR A 146 -13.00 16.22 -16.17
N THR A 147 -12.15 16.91 -16.92
CA THR A 147 -12.45 17.38 -18.29
C THR A 147 -12.57 16.21 -19.28
N ILE A 148 -11.74 15.17 -19.11
CA ILE A 148 -11.67 14.03 -20.03
C ILE A 148 -12.73 12.98 -19.70
N SER A 149 -13.05 12.79 -18.41
CA SER A 149 -14.00 11.77 -17.98
C SER A 149 -15.39 11.97 -18.55
N LYS A 150 -15.96 10.87 -19.08
CA LYS A 150 -17.31 10.76 -19.60
C LYS A 150 -18.00 9.56 -18.95
N GLU A 151 -19.32 9.42 -19.12
CA GLU A 151 -20.13 8.36 -18.50
C GLU A 151 -19.52 6.96 -18.64
N ASN A 152 -18.97 6.60 -19.80
CA ASN A 152 -18.42 5.28 -20.09
C ASN A 152 -16.90 5.27 -20.32
N SER A 153 -16.20 6.35 -19.99
CA SER A 153 -14.76 6.48 -20.19
C SER A 153 -14.16 7.36 -19.10
N ILE A 154 -13.78 6.75 -17.99
CA ILE A 154 -13.40 7.44 -16.75
C ILE A 154 -11.88 7.45 -16.61
N VAL A 155 -11.35 8.58 -16.14
CA VAL A 155 -9.99 8.70 -15.59
C VAL A 155 -10.03 9.55 -14.34
N VAL A 156 -9.34 9.09 -13.28
CA VAL A 156 -9.31 9.78 -11.98
C VAL A 156 -7.89 9.84 -11.42
N PRO A 157 -7.56 10.80 -10.56
CA PRO A 157 -6.37 10.73 -9.73
C PRO A 157 -6.51 9.54 -8.77
N ALA A 158 -5.55 8.62 -8.80
CA ALA A 158 -5.56 7.39 -8.00
C ALA A 158 -4.58 7.43 -6.82
N ASN A 159 -3.42 8.09 -6.99
CA ASN A 159 -2.46 8.27 -5.90
C ASN A 159 -1.90 9.69 -5.92
N HIS A 160 -2.02 10.37 -4.79
CA HIS A 160 -1.31 11.62 -4.50
C HIS A 160 -0.02 11.30 -3.73
N ASN A 161 1.01 10.87 -4.45
CA ASN A 161 2.25 10.35 -3.84
C ASN A 161 3.17 11.44 -3.28
N SER A 162 3.19 12.60 -3.91
CA SER A 162 3.89 13.81 -3.43
C SER A 162 3.32 15.03 -4.14
N ALA A 163 3.72 16.24 -3.75
CA ALA A 163 3.27 17.47 -4.40
C ALA A 163 3.37 17.47 -5.94
N ASN A 164 4.35 16.73 -6.47
CA ASN A 164 4.67 16.69 -7.90
C ASN A 164 4.64 15.29 -8.50
N GLN A 165 4.08 14.29 -7.82
CA GLN A 165 3.98 12.91 -8.32
C GLN A 165 2.58 12.37 -8.06
N ILE A 166 1.77 12.35 -9.10
CA ILE A 166 0.40 11.86 -9.09
C ILE A 166 0.31 10.64 -10.00
N VAL A 167 -0.49 9.65 -9.62
CA VAL A 167 -0.87 8.53 -10.49
C VAL A 167 -2.33 8.71 -10.87
N ILE A 168 -2.63 8.59 -12.16
CA ILE A 168 -3.99 8.54 -12.70
C ILE A 168 -4.37 7.11 -13.04
N SER A 169 -5.66 6.81 -13.00
CA SER A 169 -6.22 5.47 -13.21
C SER A 169 -7.57 5.54 -13.89
N GLY A 170 -7.85 4.59 -14.79
CA GLY A 170 -9.14 4.58 -15.50
C GLY A 170 -9.12 3.73 -16.76
N ASN A 171 -10.11 3.95 -17.62
CA ASN A 171 -10.18 3.32 -18.94
C ASN A 171 -8.98 3.73 -19.79
N LYS A 172 -8.42 2.77 -20.50
CA LYS A 172 -7.17 2.98 -21.26
C LYS A 172 -7.22 4.20 -22.18
N PRO A 173 -8.27 4.43 -23.02
CA PRO A 173 -8.34 5.62 -23.88
C PRO A 173 -8.37 6.93 -23.09
N ALA A 174 -9.09 6.98 -21.97
CA ALA A 174 -9.17 8.19 -21.14
C ALA A 174 -7.84 8.48 -20.43
N VAL A 175 -7.13 7.45 -19.97
CA VAL A 175 -5.79 7.58 -19.38
C VAL A 175 -4.78 8.07 -20.44
N GLU A 176 -4.82 7.51 -21.66
CA GLU A 176 -3.94 7.94 -22.77
C GLU A 176 -4.18 9.41 -23.14
N GLU A 177 -5.44 9.85 -23.22
CA GLU A 177 -5.80 11.25 -23.46
C GLU A 177 -5.30 12.15 -22.34
N ALA A 178 -5.51 11.75 -21.07
CA ALA A 178 -5.01 12.48 -19.91
C ALA A 178 -3.48 12.59 -19.89
N MET A 179 -2.78 11.51 -20.27
CA MET A 179 -1.32 11.53 -20.43
C MET A 179 -0.88 12.54 -21.47
N ASN A 180 -1.56 12.62 -22.61
CA ASN A 180 -1.25 13.55 -23.68
C ASN A 180 -1.51 14.99 -23.24
N GLN A 181 -2.65 15.25 -22.60
CA GLN A 181 -2.97 16.59 -22.08
C GLN A 181 -1.97 17.02 -21.00
N ALA A 182 -1.56 16.11 -20.10
CA ALA A 182 -0.55 16.40 -19.09
C ALA A 182 0.81 16.77 -19.73
N ARG A 183 1.26 16.07 -20.79
CA ARG A 183 2.48 16.42 -21.55
C ARG A 183 2.38 17.83 -22.13
N ASN A 184 1.26 18.14 -22.78
CA ASN A 184 1.02 19.45 -23.42
C ASN A 184 0.92 20.58 -22.37
N SER A 185 0.53 20.24 -21.13
CA SER A 185 0.43 21.18 -20.00
C SER A 185 1.72 21.30 -19.18
N GLY A 186 2.84 20.72 -19.64
CA GLY A 186 4.15 20.90 -19.03
C GLY A 186 4.55 19.85 -17.99
N ALA A 187 3.90 18.69 -17.96
CA ALA A 187 4.37 17.57 -17.13
C ALA A 187 5.82 17.20 -17.50
N ARG A 188 6.68 17.08 -16.48
CA ARG A 188 8.09 16.74 -16.68
C ARG A 188 8.29 15.28 -17.15
N LEU A 189 7.46 14.37 -16.65
CA LEU A 189 7.47 12.95 -17.01
C LEU A 189 6.05 12.41 -16.96
N VAL A 190 5.68 11.66 -17.98
CA VAL A 190 4.41 10.93 -18.06
C VAL A 190 4.71 9.51 -18.52
N LYS A 191 4.42 8.52 -17.67
CA LYS A 191 4.75 7.12 -17.92
C LYS A 191 3.57 6.21 -17.56
N GLU A 192 3.14 5.39 -18.51
CA GLU A 192 2.21 4.30 -18.24
C GLU A 192 2.86 3.27 -17.31
N LEU A 193 2.07 2.74 -16.37
CA LEU A 193 2.52 1.76 -15.40
C LEU A 193 2.16 0.35 -15.88
N ASN A 194 3.05 -0.59 -15.63
CA ASN A 194 2.77 -2.01 -15.90
C ASN A 194 1.95 -2.61 -14.75
N VAL A 195 0.64 -2.47 -14.82
CA VAL A 195 -0.33 -2.95 -13.83
C VAL A 195 -1.45 -3.73 -14.49
N SER A 196 -2.09 -4.63 -13.75
CA SER A 196 -3.14 -5.51 -14.24
C SER A 196 -4.55 -4.90 -14.24
N GLY A 197 -4.69 -3.62 -13.88
CA GLY A 197 -6.01 -2.96 -13.80
C GLY A 197 -5.93 -1.51 -13.39
N ALA A 198 -7.07 -0.83 -13.46
CA ALA A 198 -7.23 0.57 -13.06
C ALA A 198 -7.52 0.70 -11.56
N PHE A 199 -6.51 0.40 -10.73
CA PHE A 199 -6.65 0.42 -9.27
C PHE A 199 -6.99 1.83 -8.76
N HIS A 200 -7.69 1.90 -7.63
CA HIS A 200 -8.12 3.15 -7.00
C HIS A 200 -8.99 4.03 -7.92
N SER A 201 -9.81 3.41 -8.76
CA SER A 201 -10.78 4.07 -9.64
C SER A 201 -12.14 3.38 -9.56
N PRO A 202 -13.22 3.99 -10.09
CA PRO A 202 -14.55 3.37 -10.15
C PRO A 202 -14.59 2.01 -10.85
N LEU A 203 -13.58 1.67 -11.70
CA LEU A 203 -13.47 0.36 -12.34
C LEU A 203 -13.25 -0.79 -11.35
N MET A 204 -12.87 -0.48 -10.10
CA MET A 204 -12.70 -1.44 -9.01
C MET A 204 -13.96 -1.65 -8.15
N HIS A 205 -15.10 -1.08 -8.53
CA HIS A 205 -16.32 -1.12 -7.70
C HIS A 205 -16.76 -2.55 -7.36
N SER A 206 -16.71 -3.47 -8.31
CA SER A 206 -17.05 -4.89 -8.05
C SER A 206 -16.13 -5.56 -7.01
N ALA A 207 -14.85 -5.16 -6.97
CA ALA A 207 -13.93 -5.63 -5.94
C ALA A 207 -14.24 -5.00 -4.56
N LYS A 208 -14.77 -3.77 -4.53
CA LYS A 208 -15.21 -3.09 -3.31
C LYS A 208 -16.37 -3.84 -2.64
N ASP A 209 -17.36 -4.29 -3.41
CA ASP A 209 -18.53 -4.99 -2.87
C ASP A 209 -18.11 -6.29 -2.18
N ALA A 210 -17.35 -7.15 -2.86
CA ALA A 210 -16.85 -8.40 -2.28
C ALA A 210 -15.99 -8.18 -1.01
N LEU A 211 -15.14 -7.16 -1.03
CA LEU A 211 -14.29 -6.83 0.11
C LEU A 211 -15.11 -6.23 1.27
N SER A 212 -16.14 -5.44 0.97
CA SER A 212 -17.02 -4.86 1.98
C SER A 212 -17.75 -5.93 2.78
N ASP A 213 -18.27 -6.96 2.12
CA ASP A 213 -18.92 -8.11 2.75
C ASP A 213 -17.95 -8.88 3.67
N ALA A 214 -16.70 -9.05 3.25
CA ALA A 214 -15.69 -9.71 4.05
C ALA A 214 -15.29 -8.87 5.27
N LEU A 215 -15.11 -7.56 5.08
CA LEU A 215 -14.80 -6.62 6.17
C LEU A 215 -15.93 -6.59 7.22
N ASP A 216 -17.19 -6.71 6.82
CA ASP A 216 -18.32 -6.75 7.76
C ASP A 216 -18.32 -8.02 8.62
N LYS A 217 -17.88 -9.13 8.08
CA LYS A 217 -17.77 -10.43 8.77
C LYS A 217 -16.48 -10.59 9.55
N THR A 218 -15.47 -9.79 9.26
CA THR A 218 -14.16 -9.88 9.93
C THR A 218 -14.20 -9.14 11.28
N LYS A 219 -13.66 -9.79 12.31
CA LYS A 219 -13.45 -9.13 13.59
C LYS A 219 -12.36 -8.07 13.45
N ILE A 220 -12.73 -6.82 13.64
CA ILE A 220 -11.82 -5.66 13.70
C ILE A 220 -11.88 -5.09 15.10
N ASN A 221 -10.73 -5.00 15.77
CA ASN A 221 -10.60 -4.39 17.08
C ASN A 221 -10.26 -2.90 16.94
N ASN A 222 -10.48 -2.12 18.00
CA ASN A 222 -9.87 -0.81 18.09
C ASN A 222 -8.35 -0.96 18.02
N ALA A 223 -7.70 -0.08 17.27
CA ALA A 223 -6.25 -0.07 17.14
C ALA A 223 -5.58 0.37 18.45
N ASN A 224 -4.45 -0.23 18.78
CA ASN A 224 -3.60 0.20 19.90
C ASN A 224 -2.66 1.35 19.51
N ILE A 225 -2.46 1.55 18.23
CA ILE A 225 -1.58 2.56 17.64
C ILE A 225 -2.39 3.29 16.56
N PRO A 226 -2.41 4.64 16.52
CA PRO A 226 -3.15 5.40 15.51
C PRO A 226 -2.79 4.96 14.09
N VAL A 227 -3.81 4.59 13.30
CA VAL A 227 -3.71 4.18 11.89
C VAL A 227 -4.14 5.35 11.02
N TYR A 228 -3.25 5.81 10.13
CA TYR A 228 -3.59 6.83 9.14
C TYR A 228 -4.19 6.18 7.90
N SER A 229 -5.41 6.59 7.56
CA SER A 229 -6.12 6.04 6.41
C SER A 229 -5.65 6.66 5.09
N ASN A 230 -5.64 5.86 4.03
CA ASN A 230 -5.35 6.35 2.67
C ASN A 230 -6.41 7.31 2.14
N VAL A 231 -7.67 7.10 2.52
CA VAL A 231 -8.81 7.86 1.98
C VAL A 231 -8.95 9.23 2.63
N SER A 232 -8.83 9.30 3.96
CA SER A 232 -8.99 10.53 4.73
C SER A 232 -7.67 11.24 5.04
N ALA A 233 -6.55 10.53 4.96
CA ALA A 233 -5.23 10.96 5.40
C ALA A 233 -5.16 11.32 6.90
N THR A 234 -6.16 10.91 7.70
CA THR A 234 -6.26 11.19 9.14
C THR A 234 -6.10 9.93 9.96
N ALA A 235 -5.65 10.09 11.21
CA ALA A 235 -5.49 9.01 12.16
C ALA A 235 -6.82 8.58 12.79
N THR A 236 -6.96 7.27 13.03
CA THR A 236 -8.03 6.72 13.86
C THR A 236 -7.55 5.54 14.69
N LEU A 237 -8.22 5.33 15.82
CA LEU A 237 -8.10 4.13 16.67
C LEU A 237 -9.36 3.26 16.58
N LYS A 238 -10.45 3.78 16.02
CA LYS A 238 -11.77 3.15 16.08
C LYS A 238 -11.95 2.10 15.00
N SER A 239 -12.35 0.91 15.40
CA SER A 239 -12.60 -0.23 14.50
C SER A 239 -13.59 0.08 13.39
N ASP A 240 -14.68 0.81 13.70
CA ASP A 240 -15.70 1.13 12.71
C ASP A 240 -15.19 2.12 11.64
N GLU A 241 -14.38 3.10 12.04
CA GLU A 241 -13.73 4.03 11.12
C GLU A 241 -12.69 3.31 10.25
N ILE A 242 -11.90 2.39 10.85
CA ILE A 242 -10.95 1.55 10.10
C ILE A 242 -11.71 0.72 9.05
N ARG A 243 -12.80 0.06 9.44
CA ARG A 243 -13.65 -0.72 8.53
C ARG A 243 -14.16 0.13 7.37
N LEU A 244 -14.74 1.29 7.67
CA LEU A 244 -15.28 2.20 6.65
C LEU A 244 -14.19 2.69 5.70
N ASN A 245 -13.03 3.07 6.22
CA ASN A 245 -11.90 3.54 5.42
C ASN A 245 -11.38 2.45 4.47
N LEU A 246 -11.24 1.21 4.95
CA LEU A 246 -10.80 0.09 4.12
C LEU A 246 -11.81 -0.28 3.03
N LYS A 247 -13.12 -0.18 3.30
CA LYS A 247 -14.16 -0.36 2.29
C LYS A 247 -14.04 0.68 1.17
N ASN A 248 -13.77 1.92 1.53
CA ASN A 248 -13.67 3.02 0.56
C ASN A 248 -12.30 3.08 -0.14
N GLN A 249 -11.26 2.47 0.41
CA GLN A 249 -9.89 2.56 -0.11
C GLN A 249 -9.74 2.02 -1.54
N ILE A 250 -10.51 0.98 -1.91
CA ILE A 250 -10.25 0.22 -3.13
C ILE A 250 -10.56 0.98 -4.41
N ASP A 251 -11.55 1.89 -4.34
CA ASP A 251 -12.02 2.73 -5.45
C ASP A 251 -11.80 4.23 -5.22
N SER A 252 -11.04 4.60 -4.19
CA SER A 252 -10.75 5.99 -3.82
C SER A 252 -9.24 6.29 -3.90
N PRO A 253 -8.86 7.56 -4.06
CA PRO A 253 -7.46 7.98 -4.10
C PRO A 253 -6.69 7.63 -2.83
N VAL A 254 -5.44 7.23 -2.98
CA VAL A 254 -4.45 7.14 -1.90
C VAL A 254 -3.85 8.53 -1.67
N LEU A 255 -4.23 9.21 -0.59
CA LEU A 255 -3.79 10.57 -0.24
C LEU A 255 -2.44 10.55 0.52
N TRP A 256 -1.43 9.87 -0.06
CA TRP A 256 -0.16 9.61 0.62
C TRP A 256 0.58 10.89 1.04
N SER A 257 0.63 11.89 0.17
CA SER A 257 1.27 13.18 0.48
C SER A 257 0.63 13.85 1.71
N ASN A 258 -0.70 13.81 1.79
CA ASN A 258 -1.45 14.35 2.93
C ASN A 258 -1.20 13.53 4.20
N THR A 259 -1.18 12.19 4.09
CA THR A 259 -0.87 11.28 5.20
C THR A 259 0.47 11.62 5.84
N ILE A 260 1.54 11.72 5.06
CA ILE A 260 2.88 12.03 5.58
C ILE A 260 2.94 13.42 6.23
N ARG A 261 2.28 14.42 5.62
CA ARG A 261 2.21 15.78 6.20
C ARG A 261 1.44 15.80 7.53
N ASN A 262 0.32 15.10 7.59
CA ASN A 262 -0.48 15.01 8.82
C ASN A 262 0.29 14.29 9.93
N MET A 263 0.97 13.17 9.61
CA MET A 263 1.85 12.49 10.57
C MET A 263 2.96 13.41 11.09
N LYS A 264 3.56 14.27 10.23
CA LYS A 264 4.53 15.29 10.65
C LYS A 264 3.90 16.34 11.57
N ASN A 265 2.70 16.83 11.24
CA ASN A 265 1.97 17.77 12.08
C ASN A 265 1.67 17.17 13.47
N ASP A 266 1.41 15.86 13.52
CA ASP A 266 1.22 15.07 14.74
C ASP A 266 2.56 14.64 15.39
N LYS A 267 3.66 15.33 15.02
CA LYS A 267 5.00 15.25 15.62
C LYS A 267 5.81 14.00 15.26
N ALA A 268 5.46 13.26 14.23
CA ALA A 268 6.38 12.26 13.69
C ALA A 268 7.60 12.95 13.10
N SER A 269 8.77 12.65 13.62
CA SER A 269 10.04 13.19 13.16
C SER A 269 10.94 12.13 12.51
N LYS A 270 10.65 10.85 12.77
CA LYS A 270 11.32 9.69 12.18
C LYS A 270 10.28 8.76 11.57
N MET A 271 10.47 8.39 10.30
CA MET A 271 9.59 7.46 9.57
C MET A 271 10.40 6.28 9.06
N ILE A 272 9.96 5.08 9.40
CA ILE A 272 10.64 3.83 9.03
C ILE A 272 9.74 3.08 8.05
N GLU A 273 10.21 2.87 6.83
CA GLU A 273 9.58 1.95 5.88
C GLU A 273 9.83 0.52 6.34
N VAL A 274 8.77 -0.17 6.75
CA VAL A 274 8.80 -1.51 7.33
C VAL A 274 8.29 -2.50 6.29
N GLY A 275 9.20 -3.22 5.67
CA GLY A 275 8.88 -4.12 4.56
C GLY A 275 9.85 -4.00 3.40
N PRO A 276 9.60 -4.73 2.28
CA PRO A 276 10.53 -4.75 1.15
C PRO A 276 10.57 -3.42 0.41
N GLY A 277 11.76 -3.07 -0.11
CA GLY A 277 11.96 -1.92 -1.00
C GLY A 277 12.30 -0.61 -0.29
N LYS A 278 12.30 0.48 -1.09
CA LYS A 278 12.73 1.83 -0.67
C LYS A 278 11.84 2.94 -1.23
N ILE A 279 10.60 2.61 -1.57
CA ILE A 279 9.69 3.53 -2.27
C ILE A 279 9.20 4.61 -1.33
N LEU A 280 8.71 4.23 -0.15
CA LEU A 280 8.11 5.18 0.79
C LEU A 280 9.16 6.12 1.41
N GLN A 281 10.37 5.65 1.64
CA GLN A 281 11.50 6.52 2.03
C GLN A 281 11.73 7.62 0.99
N GLY A 282 11.74 7.23 -0.29
CA GLY A 282 11.91 8.17 -1.40
C GLY A 282 10.77 9.17 -1.50
N LEU A 283 9.53 8.74 -1.28
CA LEU A 283 8.36 9.62 -1.25
C LEU A 283 8.40 10.56 -0.05
N THR A 284 8.69 10.05 1.14
CA THR A 284 8.80 10.87 2.37
C THR A 284 9.79 12.01 2.18
N ARG A 285 10.99 11.72 1.65
CA ARG A 285 12.02 12.76 1.38
C ARG A 285 11.58 13.79 0.34
N LYS A 286 10.73 13.40 -0.64
CA LYS A 286 10.17 14.33 -1.62
C LYS A 286 9.06 15.19 -1.03
N ILE A 287 8.30 14.66 -0.07
CA ILE A 287 7.21 15.38 0.60
C ILE A 287 7.79 16.37 1.60
N ASP A 288 8.75 15.92 2.41
CA ASP A 288 9.38 16.74 3.43
C ASP A 288 10.80 16.24 3.73
N LYS A 289 11.79 17.12 3.54
CA LYS A 289 13.22 16.81 3.72
C LYS A 289 13.66 16.77 5.18
N ASP A 290 12.90 17.38 6.08
CA ASP A 290 13.23 17.44 7.50
C ASP A 290 12.84 16.17 8.24
N ILE A 291 12.04 15.29 7.62
CA ILE A 291 11.67 14.01 8.19
C ILE A 291 12.84 13.02 8.00
N GLN A 292 13.33 12.46 9.11
CA GLN A 292 14.28 11.36 9.03
C GLN A 292 13.58 10.13 8.47
N SER A 293 14.05 9.66 7.32
CA SER A 293 13.43 8.51 6.63
C SER A 293 14.47 7.42 6.38
N MET A 294 14.16 6.20 6.82
CA MET A 294 14.98 5.00 6.64
C MET A 294 14.10 3.77 6.34
N GLY A 295 14.71 2.63 6.02
CA GLY A 295 13.99 1.39 5.74
C GLY A 295 14.51 0.23 6.56
N MET A 296 13.62 -0.75 6.77
CA MET A 296 13.88 -2.04 7.40
C MET A 296 13.27 -3.12 6.51
N GLU A 297 14.09 -3.74 5.66
CA GLU A 297 13.63 -4.74 4.68
C GLU A 297 14.19 -6.14 4.91
N ASN A 298 15.14 -6.31 5.83
CA ASN A 298 15.83 -7.56 6.12
C ASN A 298 16.36 -7.59 7.56
N LEU A 299 16.83 -8.79 7.98
CA LEU A 299 17.30 -9.02 9.34
C LEU A 299 18.62 -8.28 9.64
N GLU A 300 19.48 -8.07 8.64
CA GLU A 300 20.72 -7.32 8.79
C GLU A 300 20.45 -5.88 9.25
N GLN A 301 19.59 -5.17 8.53
CA GLN A 301 19.18 -3.79 8.88
C GLN A 301 18.48 -3.72 10.24
N ILE A 302 17.69 -4.74 10.59
CA ILE A 302 17.05 -4.83 11.90
C ILE A 302 18.10 -5.02 13.01
N ASN A 303 19.14 -5.82 12.78
CA ASN A 303 20.20 -6.08 13.75
C ASN A 303 21.15 -4.88 13.94
N GLU A 304 21.39 -4.13 12.88
CA GLU A 304 22.25 -2.92 12.92
C GLU A 304 21.53 -1.72 13.52
N PHE A 305 20.21 -1.79 13.66
CA PHE A 305 19.44 -0.67 14.21
C PHE A 305 19.72 -0.52 15.72
N ALA A 306 20.14 0.68 16.11
CA ALA A 306 20.31 1.01 17.53
C ALA A 306 18.93 1.23 18.19
N TYR A 307 18.52 0.27 18.99
CA TYR A 307 17.32 0.38 19.83
C TYR A 307 17.67 1.22 21.07
N VAL A 308 17.22 2.47 21.12
CA VAL A 308 17.47 3.41 22.24
C VAL A 308 16.16 3.64 22.99
#